data_94bd52a79d2d6dbac81856bc7e829b15
#
_entry.id   94bd52a79d2d6dbac81856bc7e829b15
#
_cell.length_a   1.000
_cell.length_b   1.000
_cell.length_c   1.000
_cell.angle_alpha   90.00
_cell.angle_beta   90.00
_cell.angle_gamma   90.00
#
_symmetry.space_group_name_H-M   'P 1'
#
loop_
_entity.id
_entity.type
_entity.pdbx_description
1 polymer ?
#
loop_
_entity_poly.entity_id
_entity_poly.type
_entity_poly.pdbx_seq_one_letter_code
_entity_poly.pdbx_strand_id
1 'polypeptide(L)'
;MPLNPHVEALLQFMADQPQIDFDSASPGEVRAAYDQSLMLGEPPKVAMVTDVKLTLEGRTLDGRLYIPEGAGERPPLTLFYHGGGWVIGTLDTHDGTCRAIAQKSGSAVLSVAYRLAPEHRYPAAVEDCFEALVWAAQNSSRLGIDSSR
;
A
#
# COMPACT_ATOMS: atom_id res chain seq x y z
N MET A 1 22.39 -16.65 -19.49
CA MET A 1 21.24 -16.33 -20.37
C MET A 1 21.20 -14.81 -20.56
N PRO A 2 20.98 -14.28 -21.76
CA PRO A 2 20.79 -12.84 -21.94
C PRO A 2 19.54 -12.37 -21.18
N LEU A 3 19.57 -11.15 -20.69
CA LEU A 3 18.41 -10.52 -20.05
C LEU A 3 17.31 -10.28 -21.11
N ASN A 4 16.06 -10.25 -20.63
CA ASN A 4 14.95 -9.78 -21.45
C ASN A 4 15.20 -8.30 -21.79
N PRO A 5 15.03 -7.84 -23.06
CA PRO A 5 15.30 -6.44 -23.44
C PRO A 5 14.54 -5.39 -22.61
N HIS A 6 13.32 -5.70 -22.16
CA HIS A 6 12.57 -4.80 -21.28
C HIS A 6 13.16 -4.70 -19.88
N VAL A 7 13.71 -5.82 -19.37
CA VAL A 7 14.40 -5.82 -18.07
C VAL A 7 15.71 -5.06 -18.17
N GLU A 8 16.45 -5.24 -19.27
CA GLU A 8 17.70 -4.51 -19.53
C GLU A 8 17.45 -2.98 -19.58
N ALA A 9 16.43 -2.56 -20.32
CA ALA A 9 16.02 -1.16 -20.39
C ALA A 9 15.61 -0.58 -19.01
N LEU A 10 14.88 -1.37 -18.22
CA LEU A 10 14.51 -0.97 -16.86
C LEU A 10 15.72 -0.82 -15.95
N LEU A 11 16.64 -1.78 -15.99
CA LEU A 11 17.87 -1.71 -15.19
C LEU A 11 18.74 -0.51 -15.57
N GLN A 12 18.84 -0.21 -16.88
CA GLN A 12 19.55 0.97 -17.35
C GLN A 12 18.86 2.24 -16.85
N PHE A 13 17.55 2.35 -17.00
CA PHE A 13 16.77 3.48 -16.45
C PHE A 13 17.00 3.68 -14.95
N MET A 14 16.99 2.58 -14.18
CA MET A 14 17.25 2.66 -12.74
C MET A 14 18.69 3.10 -12.42
N ALA A 15 19.67 2.65 -13.21
CA ALA A 15 21.07 3.04 -13.03
C ALA A 15 21.31 4.54 -13.32
N ASP A 16 20.53 5.12 -14.23
CA ASP A 16 20.62 6.53 -14.59
C ASP A 16 19.92 7.47 -13.57
N GLN A 17 19.15 6.90 -12.61
CA GLN A 17 18.52 7.68 -11.54
C GLN A 17 19.56 8.03 -10.44
N PRO A 18 19.36 9.16 -9.73
CA PRO A 18 20.16 9.48 -8.56
C PRO A 18 20.12 8.32 -7.55
N GLN A 19 21.29 7.81 -7.20
CA GLN A 19 21.40 6.73 -6.22
C GLN A 19 21.41 7.30 -4.80
N ILE A 20 20.68 6.65 -3.89
CA ILE A 20 20.69 7.00 -2.48
C ILE A 20 21.79 6.20 -1.80
N ASP A 21 22.67 6.89 -1.09
CA ASP A 21 23.59 6.25 -0.16
C ASP A 21 22.86 5.96 1.16
N PHE A 22 22.39 4.74 1.31
CA PHE A 22 21.62 4.29 2.49
C PHE A 22 22.46 4.32 3.79
N ASP A 23 23.80 4.35 3.70
CA ASP A 23 24.67 4.39 4.88
C ASP A 23 24.71 5.79 5.51
N SER A 24 24.47 6.82 4.71
CA SER A 24 24.51 8.22 5.15
C SER A 24 23.18 8.97 5.12
N ALA A 25 22.23 8.50 4.33
CA ALA A 25 20.94 9.18 4.14
C ALA A 25 20.04 9.08 5.39
N SER A 26 19.39 10.20 5.72
CA SER A 26 18.36 10.21 6.75
C SER A 26 17.08 9.49 6.28
N PRO A 27 16.23 8.98 7.19
CA PRO A 27 14.94 8.38 6.83
C PRO A 27 14.06 9.29 5.98
N GLY A 28 14.11 10.60 6.21
CA GLY A 28 13.37 11.59 5.44
C GLY A 28 13.82 11.68 3.98
N GLU A 29 15.13 11.68 3.72
CA GLU A 29 15.70 11.69 2.37
C GLU A 29 15.35 10.40 1.62
N VAL A 30 15.45 9.25 2.28
CA VAL A 30 15.08 7.96 1.68
C VAL A 30 13.59 7.93 1.32
N ARG A 31 12.70 8.43 2.20
CA ARG A 31 11.26 8.53 1.91
C ARG A 31 10.99 9.42 0.71
N ALA A 32 11.57 10.63 0.69
CA ALA A 32 11.36 11.58 -0.40
C ALA A 32 11.79 11.01 -1.76
N ALA A 33 12.91 10.31 -1.82
CA ALA A 33 13.37 9.68 -3.05
C ALA A 33 12.52 8.46 -3.44
N TYR A 34 12.07 7.66 -2.47
CA TYR A 34 11.18 6.53 -2.73
C TYR A 34 9.83 7.00 -3.27
N ASP A 35 9.24 8.05 -2.71
CA ASP A 35 7.97 8.62 -3.15
C ASP A 35 8.03 9.13 -4.60
N GLN A 36 9.20 9.59 -5.06
CA GLN A 36 9.40 10.05 -6.45
C GLN A 36 9.61 8.90 -7.45
N SER A 37 10.12 7.75 -7.01
CA SER A 37 10.58 6.67 -7.89
C SER A 37 9.48 5.78 -8.46
N LEU A 38 8.28 5.79 -7.91
CA LEU A 38 7.25 4.78 -8.17
C LEU A 38 6.14 5.17 -9.14
N MET A 39 6.24 6.33 -9.79
CA MET A 39 5.25 6.82 -10.76
C MET A 39 5.55 6.29 -12.17
N LEU A 40 5.48 4.98 -12.38
CA LEU A 40 5.64 4.37 -13.70
C LEU A 40 4.27 4.01 -14.30
N GLY A 41 3.81 4.85 -15.23
CA GLY A 41 2.62 4.59 -16.03
C GLY A 41 1.29 4.97 -15.34
N GLU A 42 0.19 4.80 -16.07
CA GLU A 42 -1.15 5.03 -15.53
C GLU A 42 -1.57 3.86 -14.62
N PRO A 43 -2.09 4.15 -13.42
CA PRO A 43 -2.55 3.09 -12.52
C PRO A 43 -3.77 2.37 -13.11
N PRO A 44 -3.96 1.07 -12.83
CA PRO A 44 -5.13 0.31 -13.26
C PRO A 44 -6.44 0.96 -12.81
N LYS A 45 -7.46 0.89 -13.67
CA LYS A 45 -8.79 1.42 -13.34
C LYS A 45 -9.52 0.49 -12.38
N VAL A 46 -10.19 1.09 -11.41
CA VAL A 46 -11.11 0.43 -10.47
C VAL A 46 -12.38 1.26 -10.36
N ALA A 47 -13.47 0.66 -9.89
CA ALA A 47 -14.77 1.34 -9.78
C ALA A 47 -14.74 2.49 -8.77
N MET A 48 -14.04 2.31 -7.65
CA MET A 48 -14.00 3.32 -6.58
C MET A 48 -12.66 3.26 -5.84
N VAL A 49 -12.16 4.44 -5.48
CA VAL A 49 -11.08 4.62 -4.50
C VAL A 49 -11.55 5.63 -3.47
N THR A 50 -11.46 5.28 -2.20
CA THR A 50 -11.93 6.13 -1.10
C THR A 50 -10.97 6.07 0.06
N ASP A 51 -10.51 7.22 0.53
CA ASP A 51 -9.72 7.30 1.76
C ASP A 51 -10.64 7.11 2.98
N VAL A 52 -10.18 6.29 3.92
CA VAL A 52 -10.92 5.93 5.12
C VAL A 52 -10.06 6.15 6.36
N LYS A 53 -10.71 6.49 7.47
CA LYS A 53 -10.07 6.58 8.78
C LYS A 53 -10.41 5.33 9.59
N LEU A 54 -9.38 4.61 10.00
CA LEU A 54 -9.47 3.47 10.89
C LEU A 54 -9.30 3.97 12.33
N THR A 55 -10.42 4.11 13.04
CA THR A 55 -10.38 4.52 14.45
C THR A 55 -10.08 3.30 15.31
N LEU A 56 -8.90 3.27 15.87
CA LEU A 56 -8.38 2.23 16.76
C LEU A 56 -8.35 2.74 18.20
N GLU A 57 -7.99 1.87 19.16
CA GLU A 57 -7.85 2.30 20.53
C GLU A 57 -6.67 3.28 20.68
N GLY A 58 -6.99 4.48 21.14
CA GLY A 58 -6.02 5.56 21.38
C GLY A 58 -5.40 6.22 20.14
N ARG A 59 -5.79 5.82 18.92
CA ARG A 59 -5.25 6.40 17.67
C ARG A 59 -6.15 6.21 16.46
N THR A 60 -5.82 6.92 15.39
CA THR A 60 -6.47 6.75 14.08
C THR A 60 -5.41 6.53 13.03
N LEU A 61 -5.59 5.54 12.17
CA LEU A 61 -4.77 5.32 10.99
C LEU A 61 -5.49 5.78 9.73
N ASP A 62 -4.72 6.18 8.74
CA ASP A 62 -5.22 6.38 7.39
C ASP A 62 -5.26 5.05 6.65
N GLY A 63 -6.26 4.88 5.81
CA GLY A 63 -6.36 3.76 4.89
C GLY A 63 -6.98 4.20 3.58
N ARG A 64 -6.84 3.36 2.56
CA ARG A 64 -7.45 3.58 1.25
C ARG A 64 -8.13 2.31 0.78
N LEU A 65 -9.43 2.41 0.53
CA LEU A 65 -10.27 1.32 0.05
C LEU A 65 -10.40 1.41 -1.47
N TYR A 66 -10.16 0.29 -2.14
CA TYR A 66 -10.29 0.11 -3.57
C TYR A 66 -11.37 -0.92 -3.86
N ILE A 67 -12.37 -0.57 -4.65
CA ILE A 67 -13.42 -1.48 -5.11
C ILE A 67 -13.23 -1.74 -6.59
N PRO A 68 -13.06 -3.00 -7.03
CA PRO A 68 -12.87 -3.32 -8.45
C PRO A 68 -14.15 -3.14 -9.26
N GLU A 69 -14.01 -2.94 -10.57
CA GLU A 69 -15.14 -2.97 -11.50
C GLU A 69 -15.78 -4.36 -11.50
N GLY A 70 -17.12 -4.42 -11.56
CA GLY A 70 -17.86 -5.67 -11.55
C GLY A 70 -17.88 -6.40 -10.20
N ALA A 71 -17.40 -5.77 -9.12
CA ALA A 71 -17.58 -6.31 -7.78
C ALA A 71 -19.07 -6.51 -7.48
N GLY A 72 -19.42 -7.63 -6.83
CA GLY A 72 -20.75 -7.84 -6.29
C GLY A 72 -21.06 -6.82 -5.19
N GLU A 73 -22.30 -6.85 -4.68
CA GLU A 73 -22.74 -5.90 -3.63
C GLU A 73 -21.84 -5.88 -2.39
N ARG A 74 -21.24 -7.03 -2.06
CA ARG A 74 -20.31 -7.17 -0.94
C ARG A 74 -19.12 -8.06 -1.35
N PRO A 75 -18.08 -7.48 -1.97
CA PRO A 75 -16.89 -8.24 -2.34
C PRO A 75 -16.12 -8.73 -1.11
N PRO A 76 -15.34 -9.81 -1.23
CA PRO A 76 -14.36 -10.18 -0.21
C PRO A 76 -13.32 -9.08 -0.03
N LEU A 77 -12.63 -9.06 1.12
CA LEU A 77 -11.63 -8.03 1.43
C LEU A 77 -10.22 -8.63 1.49
N THR A 78 -9.30 -7.98 0.81
CA THR A 78 -7.86 -8.14 0.99
C THR A 78 -7.32 -6.93 1.76
N LEU A 79 -6.68 -7.15 2.91
CA LEU A 79 -5.89 -6.10 3.56
C LEU A 79 -4.49 -6.08 2.95
N PHE A 80 -4.03 -4.87 2.67
CA PHE A 80 -2.71 -4.65 2.11
C PHE A 80 -1.85 -3.80 3.06
N TYR A 81 -0.72 -4.35 3.44
CA TYR A 81 0.31 -3.66 4.23
C TYR A 81 1.54 -3.53 3.36
N HIS A 82 1.89 -2.30 3.01
CA HIS A 82 2.98 -2.02 2.08
C HIS A 82 4.34 -2.46 2.62
N GLY A 83 5.26 -2.78 1.70
CA GLY A 83 6.66 -2.99 2.02
C GLY A 83 7.41 -1.68 2.29
N GLY A 84 8.71 -1.79 2.58
CA GLY A 84 9.58 -0.63 2.80
C GLY A 84 10.37 -0.67 4.10
N GLY A 85 10.64 -1.89 4.64
CA GLY A 85 11.48 -2.08 5.83
C GLY A 85 10.94 -1.38 7.08
N TRP A 86 9.64 -1.15 7.15
CA TRP A 86 8.94 -0.41 8.20
C TRP A 86 9.37 1.07 8.34
N VAL A 87 10.13 1.59 7.37
CA VAL A 87 10.66 2.97 7.37
C VAL A 87 10.09 3.81 6.24
N ILE A 88 9.87 3.21 5.07
CA ILE A 88 9.39 3.87 3.86
C ILE A 88 8.08 3.23 3.37
N GLY A 89 7.43 3.88 2.42
CA GLY A 89 6.17 3.46 1.84
C GLY A 89 4.97 4.27 2.35
N THR A 90 4.02 4.49 1.45
CA THR A 90 2.78 5.24 1.71
C THR A 90 1.62 4.60 0.97
N LEU A 91 0.40 5.10 1.18
CA LEU A 91 -0.77 4.72 0.39
C LEU A 91 -0.56 5.05 -1.10
N ASP A 92 0.14 6.16 -1.40
CA ASP A 92 0.35 6.62 -2.77
C ASP A 92 1.41 5.79 -3.49
N THR A 93 2.50 5.44 -2.81
CA THR A 93 3.57 4.62 -3.41
C THR A 93 3.12 3.23 -3.82
N HIS A 94 2.02 2.73 -3.23
CA HIS A 94 1.47 1.41 -3.53
C HIS A 94 0.06 1.45 -4.16
N ASP A 95 -0.42 2.65 -4.57
CA ASP A 95 -1.75 2.83 -5.17
C ASP A 95 -1.95 1.94 -6.40
N GLY A 96 -1.00 1.96 -7.35
CA GLY A 96 -1.05 1.11 -8.54
C GLY A 96 -1.08 -0.39 -8.23
N THR A 97 -0.32 -0.82 -7.23
CA THR A 97 -0.29 -2.22 -6.78
C THR A 97 -1.64 -2.63 -6.20
N CYS A 98 -2.23 -1.81 -5.33
CA CYS A 98 -3.53 -2.08 -4.72
C CYS A 98 -4.65 -2.15 -5.78
N ARG A 99 -4.64 -1.23 -6.76
CA ARG A 99 -5.57 -1.25 -7.90
C ARG A 99 -5.40 -2.53 -8.73
N ALA A 100 -4.16 -2.93 -9.02
CA ALA A 100 -3.90 -4.16 -9.77
C ALA A 100 -4.39 -5.41 -9.03
N ILE A 101 -4.19 -5.47 -7.71
CA ILE A 101 -4.71 -6.57 -6.88
C ILE A 101 -6.24 -6.58 -6.95
N ALA A 102 -6.90 -5.45 -6.69
CA ALA A 102 -8.34 -5.35 -6.72
C ALA A 102 -8.91 -5.79 -8.08
N GLN A 103 -8.38 -5.24 -9.18
CA GLN A 103 -8.84 -5.54 -10.53
C GLN A 103 -8.69 -7.03 -10.89
N LYS A 104 -7.55 -7.65 -10.52
CA LYS A 104 -7.24 -9.03 -10.92
C LYS A 104 -7.89 -10.07 -10.03
N SER A 105 -8.10 -9.76 -8.75
CA SER A 105 -8.71 -10.70 -7.80
C SER A 105 -10.24 -10.60 -7.73
N GLY A 106 -10.81 -9.47 -8.14
CA GLY A 106 -12.23 -9.17 -7.92
C GLY A 106 -12.58 -8.88 -6.45
N SER A 107 -11.60 -8.80 -5.55
CA SER A 107 -11.80 -8.44 -4.15
C SER A 107 -11.62 -6.94 -3.92
N ALA A 108 -12.30 -6.39 -2.93
CA ALA A 108 -11.93 -5.09 -2.39
C ALA A 108 -10.53 -5.16 -1.78
N VAL A 109 -9.78 -4.06 -1.84
CA VAL A 109 -8.47 -3.95 -1.18
C VAL A 109 -8.51 -2.78 -0.20
N LEU A 110 -8.11 -2.99 1.05
CA LEU A 110 -7.88 -1.93 2.02
C LEU A 110 -6.38 -1.82 2.29
N SER A 111 -5.77 -0.77 1.76
CA SER A 111 -4.39 -0.40 2.08
C SER A 111 -4.35 0.40 3.37
N VAL A 112 -3.41 0.08 4.26
CA VAL A 112 -3.31 0.68 5.59
C VAL A 112 -1.99 1.41 5.75
N ALA A 113 -2.04 2.68 6.14
CA ALA A 113 -0.88 3.49 6.50
C ALA A 113 -0.52 3.22 7.98
N TYR A 114 0.14 2.11 8.23
CA TYR A 114 0.63 1.76 9.56
C TYR A 114 1.79 2.65 9.97
N ARG A 115 2.01 2.84 11.26
CA ARG A 115 3.08 3.70 11.80
C ARG A 115 4.46 3.16 11.46
N LEU A 116 5.36 4.07 11.06
CA LEU A 116 6.71 3.76 10.58
C LEU A 116 7.79 4.12 11.60
N ALA A 117 8.88 3.38 11.56
CA ALA A 117 10.12 3.70 12.25
C ALA A 117 10.87 4.82 11.47
N PRO A 118 11.73 5.59 12.13
CA PRO A 118 12.14 5.52 13.53
C PRO A 118 11.18 6.19 14.51
N GLU A 119 10.17 6.92 14.03
CA GLU A 119 9.22 7.68 14.86
C GLU A 119 8.40 6.72 15.75
N HIS A 120 8.02 5.57 15.19
CA HIS A 120 7.27 4.53 15.87
C HIS A 120 7.98 3.19 15.72
N ARG A 121 8.81 2.87 16.70
CA ARG A 121 9.60 1.63 16.70
C ARG A 121 8.71 0.41 16.94
N TYR A 122 9.28 -0.77 16.69
CA TYR A 122 8.66 -2.06 17.07
C TYR A 122 8.13 -2.00 18.51
N PRO A 123 6.91 -2.48 18.78
CA PRO A 123 6.02 -3.26 17.91
C PRO A 123 4.93 -2.45 17.16
N ALA A 124 5.01 -1.12 17.10
CA ALA A 124 3.94 -0.24 16.62
C ALA A 124 3.32 -0.67 15.27
N ALA A 125 4.14 -0.99 14.26
CA ALA A 125 3.64 -1.42 12.96
C ALA A 125 2.86 -2.75 13.04
N VAL A 126 3.32 -3.68 13.86
CA VAL A 126 2.68 -5.00 14.05
C VAL A 126 1.32 -4.84 14.73
N GLU A 127 1.26 -4.01 15.78
CA GLU A 127 0.02 -3.68 16.48
C GLU A 127 -0.98 -3.01 15.54
N ASP A 128 -0.54 -2.03 14.75
CA ASP A 128 -1.39 -1.34 13.79
C ASP A 128 -1.96 -2.29 12.74
N CYS A 129 -1.14 -3.18 12.18
CA CYS A 129 -1.57 -4.15 11.18
C CYS A 129 -2.61 -5.13 11.76
N PHE A 130 -2.39 -5.62 12.97
CA PHE A 130 -3.32 -6.54 13.64
C PHE A 130 -4.64 -5.83 13.99
N GLU A 131 -4.57 -4.65 14.59
CA GLU A 131 -5.76 -3.91 14.96
C GLU A 131 -6.55 -3.43 13.71
N ALA A 132 -5.88 -3.10 12.61
CA ALA A 132 -6.53 -2.78 11.35
C ALA A 132 -7.30 -3.98 10.78
N LEU A 133 -6.78 -5.20 10.91
CA LEU A 133 -7.50 -6.42 10.54
C LEU A 133 -8.78 -6.59 11.38
N VAL A 134 -8.67 -6.46 12.69
CA VAL A 134 -9.81 -6.57 13.60
C VAL A 134 -10.84 -5.48 13.30
N TRP A 135 -10.38 -4.24 13.12
CA TRP A 135 -11.24 -3.10 12.77
C TRP A 135 -11.98 -3.33 11.45
N ALA A 136 -11.32 -3.81 10.41
CA ALA A 136 -11.93 -4.07 9.11
C ALA A 136 -13.04 -5.13 9.20
N ALA A 137 -12.81 -6.21 9.95
CA ALA A 137 -13.80 -7.26 10.20
C ALA A 137 -15.05 -6.69 10.92
N GLN A 138 -14.85 -5.86 11.95
CA GLN A 138 -15.92 -5.24 12.73
C GLN A 138 -16.69 -4.15 11.94
N ASN A 139 -16.05 -3.52 10.95
CA ASN A 139 -16.61 -2.45 10.14
C ASN A 139 -17.03 -2.88 8.72
N SER A 140 -17.19 -4.19 8.50
CA SER A 140 -17.50 -4.76 7.18
C SER A 140 -18.72 -4.13 6.50
N SER A 141 -19.78 -3.88 7.25
CA SER A 141 -20.98 -3.22 6.73
C SER A 141 -20.72 -1.77 6.30
N ARG A 142 -19.91 -1.02 7.05
CA ARG A 142 -19.51 0.34 6.71
C ARG A 142 -18.64 0.38 5.45
N LEU A 143 -17.78 -0.61 5.28
CA LEU A 143 -16.90 -0.74 4.12
C LEU A 143 -17.63 -1.34 2.90
N GLY A 144 -18.83 -1.88 3.07
CA GLY A 144 -19.57 -2.56 2.00
C GLY A 144 -18.92 -3.85 1.54
N ILE A 145 -18.25 -4.59 2.45
CA ILE A 145 -17.49 -5.80 2.13
C ILE A 145 -18.05 -7.02 2.87
N ASP A 146 -17.66 -8.20 2.42
CA ASP A 146 -17.92 -9.48 3.10
C ASP A 146 -16.70 -9.87 3.96
N SER A 147 -16.85 -9.77 5.28
CA SER A 147 -15.80 -10.13 6.24
C SER A 147 -15.64 -11.63 6.49
N SER A 148 -16.47 -12.47 5.88
CA SER A 148 -16.36 -13.94 5.99
C SER A 148 -15.44 -14.56 4.93
N ARG A 149 -14.97 -13.72 3.99
CA ARG A 149 -14.13 -14.13 2.85
C ARG A 149 -12.97 -13.18 2.68
#